data_2d9ade72256f064986ef17e67630a9eb
#
_entry.id   2d9ade72256f064986ef17e67630a9eb
#
_cell.length_a   1.000
_cell.length_b   1.000
_cell.length_c   1.000
_cell.angle_alpha   90.00
_cell.angle_beta   90.00
_cell.angle_gamma   90.00
#
_symmetry.space_group_name_H-M   'P 1'
#
loop_
_entity.id
_entity.type
_entity.pdbx_description
1 polymer ?
#
loop_
_entity_poly.entity_id
_entity_poly.type
_entity_poly.pdbx_seq_one_letter_code
_entity_poly.pdbx_strand_id
1 'polypeptide(L)'
;MNPTVASHFEGKEPVVRAIYDTLLARLSSYGEVKAVPKQTSIHLDNASGFAGVYTRKNYINLHFRLATKIDNPRIAKVEQLSARRFKHTVKLEAVEDVDQQLFEWLKDAYELAG
;
A
#
# COMPACT_ATOMS: atom_id res chain seq x y z
N MET A 1 -18.24 -6.41 -15.11
CA MET A 1 -17.91 -4.99 -14.92
C MET A 1 -16.50 -4.87 -14.40
N ASN A 2 -15.70 -3.96 -14.95
CA ASN A 2 -14.33 -3.79 -14.51
C ASN A 2 -14.29 -3.06 -13.18
N PRO A 3 -13.42 -3.48 -12.24
CA PRO A 3 -13.29 -2.76 -10.98
C PRO A 3 -12.71 -1.37 -11.20
N THR A 4 -13.10 -0.42 -10.35
CA THR A 4 -12.55 0.93 -10.35
C THR A 4 -11.96 1.22 -8.97
N VAL A 5 -11.13 2.27 -8.88
CA VAL A 5 -10.62 2.69 -7.57
C VAL A 5 -11.79 3.00 -6.64
N ALA A 6 -12.77 3.77 -7.11
CA ALA A 6 -13.93 4.14 -6.30
C ALA A 6 -14.71 2.93 -5.78
N SER A 7 -14.81 1.85 -6.58
CA SER A 7 -15.58 0.67 -6.18
C SER A 7 -15.01 -0.03 -4.95
N HIS A 8 -13.71 0.13 -4.68
CA HIS A 8 -13.08 -0.47 -3.51
C HIS A 8 -13.47 0.22 -2.20
N PHE A 9 -14.10 1.40 -2.29
CA PHE A 9 -14.50 2.16 -1.10
C PHE A 9 -16.01 2.12 -0.84
N GLU A 10 -16.77 1.48 -1.72
CA GLU A 10 -18.21 1.33 -1.53
C GLU A 10 -18.48 0.51 -0.27
N GLY A 11 -19.38 1.02 0.58
CA GLY A 11 -19.74 0.35 1.83
C GLY A 11 -18.68 0.42 2.90
N LYS A 12 -17.59 1.17 2.70
CA LYS A 12 -16.53 1.34 3.70
C LYS A 12 -16.72 2.62 4.49
N GLU A 13 -16.13 2.66 5.70
CA GLU A 13 -16.13 3.87 6.49
C GLU A 13 -15.36 4.98 5.77
N PRO A 14 -15.74 6.28 5.95
CA PRO A 14 -15.03 7.38 5.29
C PRO A 14 -13.52 7.44 5.57
N VAL A 15 -13.09 6.98 6.73
CA VAL A 15 -11.67 6.97 7.10
C VAL A 15 -10.83 6.14 6.12
N VAL A 16 -11.42 5.09 5.54
CA VAL A 16 -10.70 4.21 4.61
C VAL A 16 -10.29 4.99 3.36
N ARG A 17 -11.20 5.79 2.80
CA ARG A 17 -10.88 6.63 1.65
C ARG A 17 -9.89 7.72 2.02
N ALA A 18 -10.03 8.30 3.21
CA ALA A 18 -9.11 9.35 3.69
C ALA A 18 -7.68 8.81 3.82
N ILE A 19 -7.52 7.60 4.34
CA ILE A 19 -6.20 6.95 4.43
C ILE A 19 -5.61 6.76 3.04
N TYR A 20 -6.41 6.25 2.10
CA TYR A 20 -5.96 6.02 0.72
C TYR A 20 -5.52 7.34 0.06
N ASP A 21 -6.34 8.38 0.17
CA ASP A 21 -6.03 9.67 -0.44
C ASP A 21 -4.75 10.28 0.14
N THR A 22 -4.55 10.16 1.46
CA THR A 22 -3.34 10.63 2.13
C THR A 22 -2.11 9.86 1.64
N LEU A 23 -2.25 8.54 1.52
CA LEU A 23 -1.19 7.66 1.01
C LEU A 23 -0.77 8.05 -0.40
N LEU A 24 -1.73 8.19 -1.30
CA LEU A 24 -1.46 8.53 -2.70
C LEU A 24 -0.87 9.93 -2.85
N ALA A 25 -1.37 10.91 -2.08
CA ALA A 25 -0.84 12.27 -2.11
C ALA A 25 0.63 12.27 -1.69
N ARG A 26 0.96 11.52 -0.64
CA ARG A 26 2.33 11.44 -0.15
C ARG A 26 3.27 10.78 -1.15
N LEU A 27 2.85 9.66 -1.72
CA LEU A 27 3.64 8.95 -2.73
C LEU A 27 3.80 9.77 -4.01
N SER A 28 2.76 10.48 -4.44
CA SER A 28 2.80 11.30 -5.64
C SER A 28 3.76 12.48 -5.52
N SER A 29 4.03 12.94 -4.31
CA SER A 29 5.03 13.99 -4.09
C SER A 29 6.46 13.47 -4.30
N TYR A 30 6.65 12.16 -4.21
CA TYR A 30 7.95 11.53 -4.43
C TYR A 30 8.18 11.14 -5.89
N GLY A 31 7.15 10.60 -6.54
CA GLY A 31 7.26 10.15 -7.93
C GLY A 31 5.91 9.75 -8.50
N GLU A 32 5.88 9.41 -9.77
CA GLU A 32 4.65 8.99 -10.43
C GLU A 32 4.23 7.61 -9.97
N VAL A 33 2.97 7.48 -9.57
CA VAL A 33 2.39 6.22 -9.10
C VAL A 33 1.14 5.92 -9.92
N LYS A 34 1.06 4.72 -10.47
CA LYS A 34 -0.13 4.25 -11.17
C LYS A 34 -0.96 3.41 -10.22
N ALA A 35 -2.21 3.83 -10.01
CA ALA A 35 -3.16 3.06 -9.22
C ALA A 35 -3.98 2.18 -10.16
N VAL A 36 -3.81 0.87 -10.05
CA VAL A 36 -4.46 -0.10 -10.93
C VAL A 36 -5.46 -0.93 -10.13
N PRO A 37 -6.79 -0.65 -10.27
CA PRO A 37 -7.78 -1.41 -9.53
C PRO A 37 -7.89 -2.84 -10.06
N LYS A 38 -7.84 -3.80 -9.14
CA LYS A 38 -8.05 -5.23 -9.41
C LYS A 38 -9.33 -5.67 -8.70
N GLN A 39 -9.69 -6.95 -8.80
CA GLN A 39 -10.92 -7.44 -8.19
C GLN A 39 -10.95 -7.28 -6.68
N THR A 40 -9.85 -7.57 -5.99
CA THR A 40 -9.81 -7.57 -4.53
C THR A 40 -8.86 -6.53 -3.94
N SER A 41 -8.15 -5.77 -4.77
CA SER A 41 -7.17 -4.79 -4.28
C SER A 41 -6.93 -3.70 -5.31
N ILE A 42 -6.24 -2.65 -4.88
CA ILE A 42 -5.72 -1.61 -5.78
C ILE A 42 -4.21 -1.77 -5.78
N HIS A 43 -3.64 -2.09 -6.93
CA HIS A 43 -2.18 -2.18 -7.07
C HIS A 43 -1.59 -0.80 -7.28
N LEU A 44 -0.45 -0.55 -6.66
CA LEU A 44 0.32 0.67 -6.86
C LEU A 44 1.59 0.30 -7.59
N ASP A 45 1.76 0.89 -8.77
CA ASP A 45 2.85 0.54 -9.68
C ASP A 45 3.78 1.71 -9.94
N ASN A 46 5.06 1.40 -10.04
CA ASN A 46 6.07 2.23 -10.68
C ASN A 46 6.32 1.57 -12.07
N ALA A 47 7.52 1.09 -12.38
CA ALA A 47 7.72 0.26 -13.58
C ALA A 47 7.01 -1.09 -13.43
N SER A 48 6.92 -1.58 -12.18
CA SER A 48 6.18 -2.78 -11.83
C SER A 48 5.45 -2.54 -10.50
N GLY A 49 4.67 -3.51 -10.05
CA GLY A 49 3.93 -3.39 -8.80
C GLY A 49 4.85 -3.35 -7.59
N PHE A 50 4.69 -2.35 -6.74
CA PHE A 50 5.47 -2.22 -5.51
C PHE A 50 4.62 -2.32 -4.24
N ALA A 51 3.31 -2.10 -4.35
CA ALA A 51 2.42 -2.12 -3.20
C ALA A 51 1.02 -2.55 -3.62
N GLY A 52 0.22 -2.96 -2.64
CA GLY A 52 -1.18 -3.31 -2.83
C GLY A 52 -2.02 -2.79 -1.69
N VAL A 53 -3.16 -2.20 -2.03
CA VAL A 53 -4.10 -1.64 -1.06
C VAL A 53 -5.32 -2.57 -0.98
N TYR A 54 -5.56 -3.14 0.20
CA TYR A 54 -6.72 -4.00 0.46
C TYR A 54 -7.62 -3.27 1.43
N THR A 55 -8.76 -2.76 0.93
CA THR A 55 -9.71 -2.02 1.76
C THR A 55 -10.54 -2.97 2.62
N ARG A 56 -10.74 -2.61 3.88
CA ARG A 56 -11.63 -3.29 4.81
C ARG A 56 -12.68 -2.28 5.25
N LYS A 57 -13.61 -2.72 6.11
CA LYS A 57 -14.73 -1.88 6.53
C LYS A 57 -14.25 -0.54 7.12
N ASN A 58 -13.23 -0.58 7.98
CA ASN A 58 -12.78 0.61 8.71
C ASN A 58 -11.26 0.74 8.78
N TYR A 59 -10.53 0.03 7.92
CA TYR A 59 -9.07 0.13 7.84
C TYR A 59 -8.57 -0.36 6.49
N ILE A 60 -7.26 -0.21 6.24
CA ILE A 60 -6.59 -0.72 5.06
C ILE A 60 -5.49 -1.69 5.49
N ASN A 61 -5.40 -2.83 4.82
CA ASN A 61 -4.20 -3.66 4.85
C ASN A 61 -3.35 -3.25 3.66
N LEU A 62 -2.18 -2.70 3.95
CA LEU A 62 -1.24 -2.27 2.92
C LEU A 62 -0.14 -3.31 2.80
N HIS A 63 0.09 -3.79 1.58
CA HIS A 63 1.20 -4.69 1.27
C HIS A 63 2.25 -3.94 0.49
N PHE A 64 3.53 -4.19 0.77
CA PHE A 64 4.62 -3.64 -0.02
C PHE A 64 5.79 -4.61 -0.02
N ARG A 65 6.62 -4.52 -1.07
CA ARG A 65 7.72 -5.46 -1.30
C ARG A 65 9.06 -4.78 -1.10
N LEU A 66 9.91 -5.41 -0.28
CA LEU A 66 11.27 -4.94 -0.02
C LEU A 66 12.26 -6.05 -0.31
N ALA A 67 13.53 -5.68 -0.51
CA ALA A 67 14.61 -6.64 -0.77
C ALA A 67 15.04 -7.38 0.50
N THR A 68 14.70 -6.86 1.67
CA THR A 68 15.05 -7.44 2.96
C THR A 68 13.83 -7.48 3.87
N LYS A 69 13.91 -8.30 4.90
CA LYS A 69 12.85 -8.43 5.89
C LYS A 69 13.00 -7.33 6.95
N ILE A 70 11.90 -6.61 7.20
CA ILE A 70 11.85 -5.58 8.25
C ILE A 70 11.36 -6.22 9.54
N ASP A 71 12.09 -6.01 10.62
CA ASP A 71 11.69 -6.46 11.96
C ASP A 71 11.20 -5.24 12.74
N ASN A 72 9.87 -5.06 12.77
CA ASN A 72 9.25 -3.90 13.40
C ASN A 72 7.83 -4.30 13.86
N PRO A 73 7.40 -3.86 15.06
CA PRO A 73 6.07 -4.22 15.58
C PRO A 73 4.90 -3.81 14.69
N ARG A 74 5.07 -2.80 13.82
CA ARG A 74 4.02 -2.39 12.88
C ARG A 74 3.79 -3.40 11.77
N ILE A 75 4.77 -4.26 11.50
CA ILE A 75 4.67 -5.25 10.44
C ILE A 75 3.81 -6.40 10.97
N ALA A 76 2.60 -6.52 10.44
CA ALA A 76 1.67 -7.57 10.87
C ALA A 76 2.06 -8.94 10.32
N LYS A 77 2.66 -8.97 9.12
CA LYS A 77 3.04 -10.21 8.46
C LYS A 77 4.15 -9.96 7.47
N VAL A 78 5.09 -10.90 7.38
CA VAL A 78 6.11 -10.91 6.33
C VAL A 78 6.05 -12.25 5.60
N GLU A 79 6.05 -12.20 4.28
CA GLU A 79 6.03 -13.40 3.45
C GLU A 79 7.16 -13.31 2.43
N GLN A 80 8.06 -14.27 2.44
CA GLN A 80 9.16 -14.31 1.47
C GLN A 80 8.63 -14.82 0.14
N LEU A 81 8.76 -14.01 -0.91
CA LEU A 81 8.32 -14.37 -2.25
C LEU A 81 9.45 -14.94 -3.09
N SER A 82 10.67 -14.45 -2.87
CA SER A 82 11.87 -14.92 -3.54
C SER A 82 13.08 -14.56 -2.69
N ALA A 83 14.30 -14.84 -3.18
CA ALA A 83 15.52 -14.59 -2.40
C ALA A 83 15.65 -13.14 -1.96
N ARG A 84 15.17 -12.19 -2.78
CA ARG A 84 15.29 -10.76 -2.49
C ARG A 84 13.96 -10.02 -2.60
N ARG A 85 12.87 -10.71 -2.29
CA ARG A 85 11.55 -10.09 -2.29
C ARG A 85 10.76 -10.58 -1.10
N PHE A 86 10.41 -9.66 -0.22
CA PHE A 86 9.65 -9.92 0.99
C PHE A 86 8.41 -9.04 0.98
N LYS A 87 7.23 -9.65 1.04
CA LYS A 87 5.97 -8.92 1.10
C LYS A 87 5.65 -8.64 2.57
N HIS A 88 5.54 -7.36 2.89
CA HIS A 88 5.21 -6.89 4.24
C HIS A 88 3.76 -6.42 4.27
N THR A 89 3.08 -6.68 5.37
CA THR A 89 1.71 -6.20 5.57
C THR A 89 1.67 -5.28 6.78
N VAL A 90 1.06 -4.11 6.59
CA VAL A 90 0.86 -3.11 7.64
C VAL A 90 -0.61 -2.73 7.67
N LYS A 91 -1.18 -2.63 8.88
CA LYS A 91 -2.56 -2.19 9.08
C LYS A 91 -2.60 -0.68 9.26
N LEU A 92 -3.41 0.00 8.44
CA LEU A 92 -3.60 1.45 8.52
C LEU A 92 -5.02 1.71 9.00
N GLU A 93 -5.16 2.29 10.18
CA GLU A 93 -6.47 2.54 10.81
C GLU A 93 -6.84 4.02 10.84
N ALA A 94 -5.89 4.91 10.62
CA ALA A 94 -6.09 6.35 10.64
C ALA A 94 -5.13 7.02 9.66
N VAL A 95 -5.43 8.26 9.26
CA VAL A 95 -4.56 9.00 8.34
C VAL A 95 -3.16 9.22 8.94
N GLU A 96 -3.06 9.32 10.26
CA GLU A 96 -1.80 9.49 10.97
C GLU A 96 -0.88 8.28 10.84
N ASP A 97 -1.42 7.12 10.48
CA ASP A 97 -0.62 5.92 10.23
C ASP A 97 0.18 6.02 8.94
N VAL A 98 -0.19 6.95 8.05
CA VAL A 98 0.60 7.28 6.86
C VAL A 98 1.65 8.29 7.29
N ASP A 99 2.66 7.82 8.01
CA ASP A 99 3.69 8.65 8.62
C ASP A 99 5.02 8.54 7.88
N GLN A 100 6.06 9.21 8.41
CA GLN A 100 7.37 9.23 7.78
C GLN A 100 8.00 7.83 7.71
N GLN A 101 7.84 7.02 8.74
CA GLN A 101 8.38 5.66 8.74
C GLN A 101 7.77 4.83 7.61
N LEU A 102 6.44 4.87 7.46
CA LEU A 102 5.77 4.15 6.38
C LEU A 102 6.22 4.69 5.02
N PHE A 103 6.33 6.01 4.89
CA PHE A 103 6.78 6.62 3.65
C PHE A 103 8.17 6.15 3.25
N GLU A 104 9.11 6.04 4.21
CA GLU A 104 10.46 5.55 3.93
C GLU A 104 10.44 4.11 3.42
N TRP A 105 9.62 3.25 4.01
CA TRP A 105 9.47 1.88 3.54
C TRP A 105 8.89 1.83 2.12
N LEU A 106 7.86 2.63 1.86
CA LEU A 106 7.22 2.66 0.54
C LEU A 106 8.13 3.27 -0.51
N LYS A 107 8.96 4.24 -0.15
CA LYS A 107 9.94 4.82 -1.05
C LYS A 107 10.94 3.75 -1.50
N ASP A 108 11.43 2.94 -0.57
CA ASP A 108 12.35 1.85 -0.89
C ASP A 108 11.66 0.82 -1.81
N ALA A 109 10.40 0.50 -1.54
CA ALA A 109 9.64 -0.42 -2.38
C ALA A 109 9.43 0.15 -3.78
N TYR A 110 9.13 1.44 -3.87
CA TYR A 110 8.93 2.15 -5.14
C TYR A 110 10.20 2.08 -5.98
N GLU A 111 11.35 2.35 -5.38
CA GLU A 111 12.63 2.33 -6.10
C GLU A 111 13.02 0.92 -6.54
N LEU A 112 12.72 -0.07 -5.71
CA LEU A 112 12.99 -1.47 -6.03
C LEU A 112 12.22 -1.93 -7.26
N ALA A 113 11.03 -1.38 -7.50
CA ALA A 113 10.16 -1.72 -8.61
C ALA A 113 10.43 -0.88 -9.87
N GLY A 114 11.31 0.09 -9.77
CA GLY A 114 11.65 1.01 -10.86
C GLY A 114 12.61 0.44 -11.89
#